data_b6ec2ff9e2cc2143ea126446658ecbe6
#
_entry.id   b6ec2ff9e2cc2143ea126446658ecbe6
#
_cell.length_a   1.000
_cell.length_b   1.000
_cell.length_c   1.000
_cell.angle_alpha   90.00
_cell.angle_beta   90.00
_cell.angle_gamma   90.00
#
_symmetry.space_group_name_H-M   'P 1'
#
loop_
_entity.id
_entity.type
_entity.pdbx_description
1 polymer ?
#
loop_
_entity_poly.entity_id
_entity_poly.type
_entity_poly.pdbx_seq_one_letter_code
_entity_poly.pdbx_strand_id
1 'polypeptide(L)'
;MRKYNEGKMYVTEFSNITELVHFIETKEAYPNFKNKAGGPDSISGDRSFTETRNFDEAKDLLLHGWEHGTKEIKGRVEAKNTDVSLKQRTVYDVAGYQCSVPRYLQGIPTNMINKKTVPQKNKVITINKMCSYSACVSAETIRTESVKVLQLVNRMEKQGYRVNLNVLFGSEKRNTSIIKVRIKSSAQKLNIKQTAFPLVHPSMLRRIIFAVWERSEECSYSGFEMGYGRPCGAYEYKQALNKGEYLIPAELSEKEITDIEKYKIN
;
A
#
# COMPACT_ATOMS: atom_id res chain seq x y z
N MET A 1 -7.29 11.82 10.21
CA MET A 1 -7.62 12.25 8.82
C MET A 1 -7.08 13.64 8.56
N ARG A 2 -6.43 13.83 7.45
CA ARG A 2 -5.92 15.13 6.98
C ARG A 2 -6.54 15.45 5.63
N LYS A 3 -7.01 16.68 5.44
CA LYS A 3 -7.51 17.17 4.15
C LYS A 3 -6.76 18.42 3.75
N TYR A 4 -6.40 18.52 2.48
CA TYR A 4 -5.83 19.75 1.90
C TYR A 4 -6.21 19.82 0.41
N ASN A 5 -6.13 21.01 -0.15
CA ASN A 5 -6.37 21.23 -1.57
C ASN A 5 -5.27 22.08 -2.19
N GLU A 6 -4.99 21.81 -3.46
CA GLU A 6 -4.11 22.61 -4.31
C GLU A 6 -4.86 22.91 -5.60
N GLY A 7 -5.46 24.10 -5.66
CA GLY A 7 -6.29 24.50 -6.79
C GLY A 7 -7.52 23.62 -6.97
N LYS A 8 -7.55 22.80 -8.02
CA LYS A 8 -8.64 21.85 -8.31
C LYS A 8 -8.39 20.42 -7.80
N MET A 9 -7.29 20.21 -7.10
CA MET A 9 -6.92 18.91 -6.55
C MET A 9 -7.22 18.86 -5.05
N TYR A 10 -8.00 17.89 -4.64
CA TYR A 10 -8.39 17.63 -3.25
C TYR A 10 -7.75 16.33 -2.79
N VAL A 11 -7.03 16.38 -1.67
CA VAL A 11 -6.36 15.22 -1.11
C VAL A 11 -6.92 14.92 0.27
N THR A 12 -7.35 13.69 0.49
CA THR A 12 -7.80 13.17 1.78
C THR A 12 -6.90 12.02 2.21
N GLU A 13 -6.22 12.17 3.34
CA GLU A 13 -5.31 11.17 3.89
C GLU A 13 -5.91 10.52 5.14
N PHE A 14 -5.93 9.19 5.16
CA PHE A 14 -6.28 8.38 6.32
C PHE A 14 -5.03 7.69 6.86
N SER A 15 -4.79 7.86 8.17
CA SER A 15 -3.60 7.33 8.84
C SER A 15 -3.63 5.80 9.02
N ASN A 16 -4.83 5.21 8.94
CA ASN A 16 -5.07 3.77 9.02
C ASN A 16 -6.49 3.42 8.53
N ILE A 17 -6.75 2.12 8.44
CA ILE A 17 -8.03 1.57 7.98
C ILE A 17 -9.18 1.90 8.97
N THR A 18 -8.92 1.91 10.27
CA THR A 18 -9.94 2.22 11.28
C THR A 18 -10.46 3.65 11.13
N GLU A 19 -9.58 4.59 10.85
CA GLU A 19 -9.96 5.99 10.58
C GLU A 19 -10.81 6.13 9.31
N LEU A 20 -10.46 5.36 8.27
CA LEU A 20 -11.24 5.30 7.03
C LEU A 20 -12.67 4.78 7.29
N VAL A 21 -12.79 3.67 8.01
CA VAL A 21 -14.10 3.08 8.32
C VAL A 21 -14.93 4.02 9.20
N HIS A 22 -14.31 4.59 10.23
CA HIS A 22 -14.97 5.57 11.10
C HIS A 22 -15.51 6.77 10.31
N PHE A 23 -14.76 7.28 9.34
CA PHE A 23 -15.24 8.35 8.46
C PHE A 23 -16.50 7.94 7.68
N ILE A 24 -16.54 6.73 7.13
CA ILE A 24 -17.70 6.24 6.37
C ILE A 24 -18.91 6.04 7.27
N GLU A 25 -18.71 5.58 8.51
CA GLU A 25 -19.81 5.30 9.46
C GLU A 25 -20.38 6.57 10.11
N THR A 26 -19.56 7.60 10.29
CA THR A 26 -19.98 8.84 10.97
C THR A 26 -20.49 9.92 10.05
N LYS A 27 -20.17 9.84 8.75
CA LYS A 27 -20.66 10.80 7.76
C LYS A 27 -21.75 10.22 6.90
N GLU A 28 -22.81 10.98 6.69
CA GLU A 28 -23.84 10.64 5.72
C GLU A 28 -23.38 10.92 4.30
N ALA A 29 -23.82 10.08 3.36
CA ALA A 29 -23.63 10.33 1.94
C ALA A 29 -24.45 11.56 1.52
N TYR A 30 -23.92 12.35 0.60
CA TYR A 30 -24.66 13.45 0.02
C TYR A 30 -25.92 12.96 -0.69
N PRO A 31 -27.00 13.76 -0.71
CA PRO A 31 -28.31 13.32 -1.23
C PRO A 31 -28.27 12.73 -2.63
N ASN A 32 -27.38 13.24 -3.49
CA ASN A 32 -27.21 12.78 -4.87
C ASN A 32 -26.66 11.34 -4.96
N PHE A 33 -26.12 10.82 -3.87
CA PHE A 33 -25.52 9.48 -3.79
C PHE A 33 -26.26 8.53 -2.86
N LYS A 34 -27.44 8.92 -2.36
CA LYS A 34 -28.26 7.99 -1.54
C LYS A 34 -28.43 6.66 -2.26
N ASN A 35 -28.13 5.56 -1.53
CA ASN A 35 -28.25 4.19 -2.00
C ASN A 35 -27.30 3.79 -3.16
N LYS A 36 -26.17 4.47 -3.34
CA LYS A 36 -25.12 4.04 -4.29
C LYS A 36 -24.13 3.07 -3.61
N ALA A 37 -22.83 3.29 -3.69
CA ALA A 37 -21.83 2.29 -3.28
C ALA A 37 -21.75 2.02 -1.76
N GLY A 38 -22.07 3.01 -0.94
CA GLY A 38 -21.91 2.95 0.52
C GLY A 38 -23.23 2.87 1.31
N GLY A 39 -24.35 2.70 0.64
CA GLY A 39 -25.64 2.50 1.32
C GLY A 39 -25.89 1.04 1.69
N PRO A 40 -26.67 0.77 2.76
CA PRO A 40 -27.00 -0.60 3.16
C PRO A 40 -27.74 -1.38 2.07
N ASP A 41 -28.54 -0.69 1.25
CA ASP A 41 -29.30 -1.25 0.14
C ASP A 41 -28.60 -1.11 -1.21
N SER A 42 -27.32 -0.79 -1.21
CA SER A 42 -26.55 -0.60 -2.42
C SER A 42 -26.43 -1.92 -3.20
N ILE A 43 -27.38 -2.13 -4.07
CA ILE A 43 -27.38 -3.17 -5.11
C ILE A 43 -26.35 -2.83 -6.22
N SER A 44 -25.74 -1.65 -6.14
CA SER A 44 -24.87 -1.14 -7.18
C SER A 44 -23.55 -1.89 -7.23
N GLY A 45 -23.57 -2.98 -7.86
CA GLY A 45 -22.42 -3.74 -8.22
C GLY A 45 -22.81 -5.18 -8.33
N ASP A 46 -22.97 -5.60 -9.55
CA ASP A 46 -22.91 -7.01 -9.88
C ASP A 46 -21.76 -7.63 -9.08
N ARG A 47 -21.99 -8.75 -8.45
CA ARG A 47 -20.99 -9.51 -7.70
C ARG A 47 -19.75 -9.82 -8.56
N SER A 48 -19.94 -9.92 -9.87
CA SER A 48 -18.85 -10.05 -10.83
C SER A 48 -17.95 -8.83 -10.89
N PHE A 49 -18.48 -7.63 -10.62
CA PHE A 49 -17.74 -6.37 -10.62
C PHE A 49 -17.03 -6.10 -9.29
N THR A 50 -17.71 -6.35 -8.15
CA THR A 50 -17.19 -6.03 -6.82
C THR A 50 -16.58 -7.20 -6.08
N GLU A 51 -16.93 -8.44 -6.41
CA GLU A 51 -16.59 -9.69 -5.73
C GLU A 51 -17.08 -9.77 -4.27
N THR A 52 -17.97 -8.87 -3.85
CA THR A 52 -18.66 -8.92 -2.56
C THR A 52 -20.16 -8.77 -2.78
N ARG A 53 -20.95 -9.33 -1.87
CA ARG A 53 -22.42 -9.29 -1.95
C ARG A 53 -22.96 -7.89 -1.69
N ASN A 54 -22.39 -7.22 -0.67
CA ASN A 54 -22.83 -5.91 -0.22
C ASN A 54 -21.68 -5.13 0.40
N PHE A 55 -21.98 -3.91 0.88
CA PHE A 55 -21.02 -3.04 1.53
C PHE A 55 -20.50 -3.60 2.87
N ASP A 56 -21.39 -4.23 3.66
CA ASP A 56 -21.03 -4.76 4.98
C ASP A 56 -20.03 -5.91 4.88
N GLU A 57 -20.19 -6.78 3.88
CA GLU A 57 -19.19 -7.83 3.59
C GLU A 57 -17.83 -7.21 3.23
N ALA A 58 -17.81 -6.17 2.39
CA ALA A 58 -16.55 -5.49 2.04
C ALA A 58 -15.91 -4.83 3.26
N LYS A 59 -16.71 -4.22 4.13
CA LYS A 59 -16.25 -3.61 5.40
C LYS A 59 -15.70 -4.66 6.37
N ASP A 60 -16.37 -5.78 6.50
CA ASP A 60 -15.93 -6.89 7.35
C ASP A 60 -14.59 -7.46 6.87
N LEU A 61 -14.45 -7.72 5.58
CA LEU A 61 -13.19 -8.16 4.97
C LEU A 61 -12.05 -7.14 5.13
N LEU A 62 -12.36 -5.85 5.10
CA LEU A 62 -11.39 -4.78 5.32
C LEU A 62 -10.89 -4.77 6.77
N LEU A 63 -11.77 -4.93 7.75
CA LEU A 63 -11.45 -4.88 9.19
C LEU A 63 -10.82 -6.17 9.71
N HIS A 64 -11.34 -7.32 9.32
CA HIS A 64 -10.95 -8.62 9.86
C HIS A 64 -10.01 -9.41 8.95
N GLY A 65 -9.85 -8.96 7.70
CA GLY A 65 -8.98 -9.56 6.69
C GLY A 65 -9.70 -10.56 5.78
N TRP A 66 -9.15 -10.73 4.59
CA TRP A 66 -9.68 -11.60 3.54
C TRP A 66 -8.99 -12.98 3.57
N GLU A 67 -9.50 -13.91 4.38
CA GLU A 67 -8.84 -15.20 4.63
C GLU A 67 -8.70 -16.07 3.38
N HIS A 68 -9.73 -16.13 2.55
CA HIS A 68 -9.71 -16.99 1.37
C HIS A 68 -8.61 -16.56 0.38
N GLY A 69 -8.57 -15.28 0.01
CA GLY A 69 -7.53 -14.77 -0.89
C GLY A 69 -6.15 -14.67 -0.24
N THR A 70 -6.08 -14.51 1.07
CA THR A 70 -4.81 -14.43 1.81
C THR A 70 -3.96 -15.68 1.63
N LYS A 71 -4.55 -16.87 1.59
CA LYS A 71 -3.80 -18.13 1.43
C LYS A 71 -3.11 -18.19 0.07
N GLU A 72 -3.83 -17.86 -1.00
CA GLU A 72 -3.29 -17.81 -2.35
C GLU A 72 -2.19 -16.77 -2.49
N ILE A 73 -2.46 -15.54 -2.01
CA ILE A 73 -1.51 -14.42 -2.08
C ILE A 73 -0.25 -14.73 -1.28
N LYS A 74 -0.39 -15.31 -0.09
CA LYS A 74 0.75 -15.69 0.75
C LYS A 74 1.67 -16.67 0.03
N GLY A 75 1.13 -17.69 -0.60
CA GLY A 75 1.90 -18.63 -1.42
C GLY A 75 2.66 -17.94 -2.55
N ARG A 76 2.01 -17.03 -3.29
CA ARG A 76 2.62 -16.25 -4.37
C ARG A 76 3.71 -15.29 -3.87
N VAL A 77 3.57 -14.71 -2.68
CA VAL A 77 4.55 -13.80 -2.07
C VAL A 77 5.76 -14.58 -1.53
N GLU A 78 5.54 -15.73 -0.91
CA GLU A 78 6.59 -16.54 -0.30
C GLU A 78 7.39 -17.36 -1.31
N ALA A 79 6.79 -17.81 -2.42
CA ALA A 79 7.43 -18.58 -3.47
C ALA A 79 8.64 -17.88 -4.11
N LYS A 80 8.70 -16.55 -4.06
CA LYS A 80 9.81 -15.72 -4.56
C LYS A 80 10.74 -15.23 -3.44
N ASN A 81 10.98 -16.07 -2.44
CA ASN A 81 11.98 -15.77 -1.42
C ASN A 81 13.39 -15.93 -1.99
N THR A 82 13.94 -14.90 -2.61
CA THR A 82 15.37 -14.79 -2.87
C THR A 82 16.09 -14.65 -1.54
N ASP A 83 17.12 -15.45 -1.32
CA ASP A 83 18.01 -15.33 -0.16
C ASP A 83 18.60 -13.93 -0.14
N VAL A 84 18.19 -13.16 0.88
CA VAL A 84 18.74 -11.83 1.10
C VAL A 84 20.04 -12.02 1.85
N SER A 85 21.16 -11.73 1.19
CA SER A 85 22.45 -11.68 1.84
C SER A 85 22.44 -10.54 2.87
N LEU A 86 22.34 -10.89 4.15
CA LEU A 86 22.52 -9.92 5.23
C LEU A 86 23.95 -9.35 5.16
N LYS A 87 24.09 -8.04 5.14
CA LYS A 87 25.42 -7.41 5.16
C LYS A 87 26.15 -7.83 6.43
N GLN A 88 27.21 -8.59 6.26
CA GLN A 88 28.12 -8.94 7.33
C GLN A 88 29.24 -7.90 7.39
N ARG A 89 29.55 -7.43 8.59
CA ARG A 89 30.71 -6.58 8.87
C ARG A 89 31.75 -7.40 9.61
N THR A 90 32.96 -7.33 9.13
CA THR A 90 34.14 -7.86 9.88
C THR A 90 34.38 -7.00 11.10
N VAL A 91 34.42 -7.60 12.26
CA VAL A 91 34.70 -6.96 13.56
C VAL A 91 35.80 -7.72 14.27
N TYR A 92 36.52 -7.04 15.15
CA TYR A 92 37.43 -7.69 16.08
C TYR A 92 36.70 -8.00 17.39
N ASP A 93 36.85 -9.22 17.89
CA ASP A 93 36.18 -9.73 19.07
C ASP A 93 37.16 -10.62 19.86
N VAL A 94 36.76 -11.03 21.06
CA VAL A 94 37.51 -12.02 21.88
C VAL A 94 37.42 -13.43 21.31
N ALA A 95 36.42 -13.70 20.48
CA ALA A 95 36.20 -14.97 19.78
C ALA A 95 35.93 -14.72 18.30
N GLY A 96 36.43 -15.55 17.40
CA GLY A 96 36.24 -15.43 15.97
C GLY A 96 36.81 -16.62 15.20
N TYR A 97 36.75 -16.57 13.89
CA TYR A 97 37.20 -17.63 13.00
C TYR A 97 38.66 -17.51 12.60
N GLN A 98 39.27 -16.35 12.81
CA GLN A 98 40.69 -16.08 12.45
C GLN A 98 41.33 -15.12 13.45
N CYS A 99 42.56 -15.39 13.83
CA CYS A 99 43.37 -14.49 14.67
C CYS A 99 43.98 -13.37 13.83
N SER A 100 43.87 -12.14 14.30
CA SER A 100 44.64 -11.00 13.80
C SER A 100 46.04 -10.95 14.47
N VAL A 101 47.01 -11.50 13.80
CA VAL A 101 48.39 -11.59 14.32
C VAL A 101 48.93 -10.25 14.86
N PRO A 102 48.78 -9.11 14.16
CA PRO A 102 49.23 -7.82 14.69
C PRO A 102 48.60 -7.44 16.03
N ARG A 103 47.28 -7.68 16.20
CA ARG A 103 46.58 -7.36 17.45
C ARG A 103 46.91 -8.33 18.58
N TYR A 104 47.14 -9.58 18.22
CA TYR A 104 47.60 -10.60 19.18
C TYR A 104 48.98 -10.23 19.74
N LEU A 105 49.93 -9.87 18.87
CA LEU A 105 51.28 -9.47 19.30
C LEU A 105 51.29 -8.18 20.12
N GLN A 106 50.29 -7.31 19.94
CA GLN A 106 50.10 -6.10 20.74
C GLN A 106 49.41 -6.36 22.08
N GLY A 107 49.04 -7.60 22.39
CA GLY A 107 48.35 -7.95 23.62
C GLY A 107 46.88 -7.45 23.68
N ILE A 108 46.29 -7.09 22.53
CA ILE A 108 44.90 -6.60 22.49
C ILE A 108 43.93 -7.78 22.69
N PRO A 109 43.03 -7.76 23.72
CA PRO A 109 42.15 -8.87 23.98
C PRO A 109 41.19 -9.20 22.83
N THR A 110 40.71 -8.18 22.08
CA THR A 110 39.85 -8.35 20.89
C THR A 110 40.70 -8.58 19.65
N ASN A 111 41.39 -9.72 19.59
CA ASN A 111 42.35 -10.04 18.51
C ASN A 111 41.79 -11.05 17.50
N MET A 112 40.58 -11.56 17.69
CA MET A 112 39.93 -12.49 16.77
C MET A 112 39.06 -11.74 15.76
N ILE A 113 39.15 -12.14 14.50
CA ILE A 113 38.32 -11.63 13.41
C ILE A 113 37.00 -12.41 13.44
N ASN A 114 35.88 -11.70 13.50
CA ASN A 114 34.56 -12.29 13.49
C ASN A 114 33.67 -11.56 12.45
N LYS A 115 32.67 -12.27 11.93
CA LYS A 115 31.64 -11.70 11.04
C LYS A 115 30.36 -11.51 11.87
N LYS A 116 30.03 -10.26 12.18
CA LYS A 116 28.74 -9.94 12.83
C LYS A 116 27.77 -9.40 11.80
N THR A 117 26.56 -9.90 11.83
CA THR A 117 25.43 -9.31 11.10
C THR A 117 25.20 -7.93 11.69
N VAL A 118 25.52 -6.91 10.92
CA VAL A 118 25.26 -5.52 11.35
C VAL A 118 23.79 -5.24 11.06
N PRO A 119 23.00 -4.84 12.07
CA PRO A 119 21.69 -4.29 11.78
C PRO A 119 21.88 -3.10 10.86
N GLN A 120 21.41 -3.23 9.64
CA GLN A 120 21.38 -2.10 8.73
C GLN A 120 20.54 -1.02 9.41
N LYS A 121 21.01 0.23 9.47
CA LYS A 121 20.22 1.34 9.99
C LYS A 121 18.85 1.25 9.30
N ASN A 122 17.80 1.06 10.11
CA ASN A 122 16.44 0.85 9.63
C ASN A 122 16.00 2.07 8.79
N LYS A 123 16.34 2.08 7.51
CA LYS A 123 15.91 3.15 6.60
C LYS A 123 14.42 2.98 6.38
N VAL A 124 13.65 3.97 6.82
CA VAL A 124 12.23 4.02 6.55
C VAL A 124 12.02 4.49 5.13
N ILE A 125 11.21 3.76 4.39
CA ILE A 125 10.77 4.12 3.04
C ILE A 125 9.25 4.14 2.99
N THR A 126 8.70 5.01 2.15
CA THR A 126 7.26 5.12 1.94
C THR A 126 6.93 4.74 0.50
N ILE A 127 6.16 3.69 0.35
CA ILE A 127 5.67 3.17 -0.93
C ILE A 127 4.20 3.52 -1.06
N ASN A 128 3.85 4.15 -2.17
CA ASN A 128 2.49 4.52 -2.52
C ASN A 128 2.09 3.75 -3.78
N LYS A 129 1.06 2.91 -3.69
CA LYS A 129 0.53 2.15 -4.83
C LYS A 129 -0.72 2.82 -5.37
N MET A 130 -0.72 3.14 -6.65
CA MET A 130 -1.93 3.57 -7.35
C MET A 130 -2.88 2.37 -7.48
N CYS A 131 -4.11 2.51 -6.96
CA CYS A 131 -5.14 1.47 -6.95
C CYS A 131 -6.44 1.91 -7.63
N SER A 132 -6.43 3.00 -8.40
CA SER A 132 -7.55 3.38 -9.25
C SER A 132 -7.47 2.64 -10.57
N TYR A 133 -8.36 1.69 -10.74
CA TYR A 133 -8.47 0.91 -11.96
C TYR A 133 -9.73 1.30 -12.72
N SER A 134 -9.65 1.29 -14.05
CA SER A 134 -10.84 1.41 -14.91
C SER A 134 -11.82 0.26 -14.63
N ALA A 135 -13.09 0.49 -14.92
CA ALA A 135 -14.13 -0.53 -14.80
C ALA A 135 -13.84 -1.79 -15.65
N CYS A 136 -13.11 -1.61 -16.76
CA CYS A 136 -12.76 -2.71 -17.66
C CYS A 136 -11.61 -3.59 -17.15
N VAL A 137 -10.89 -3.18 -16.09
CA VAL A 137 -9.77 -3.97 -15.55
C VAL A 137 -10.30 -5.13 -14.73
N SER A 138 -9.85 -6.35 -15.07
CA SER A 138 -10.27 -7.57 -14.38
C SER A 138 -9.73 -7.64 -12.95
N ALA A 139 -10.45 -8.34 -12.08
CA ALA A 139 -10.02 -8.60 -10.72
C ALA A 139 -8.68 -9.36 -10.66
N GLU A 140 -8.45 -10.29 -11.61
CA GLU A 140 -7.18 -11.04 -11.68
C GLU A 140 -5.99 -10.13 -12.05
N THR A 141 -6.18 -9.16 -12.93
CA THR A 141 -5.15 -8.14 -13.22
C THR A 141 -4.83 -7.34 -11.95
N ILE A 142 -5.85 -6.89 -11.21
CA ILE A 142 -5.68 -6.16 -9.95
C ILE A 142 -4.87 -7.01 -8.95
N ARG A 143 -5.20 -8.31 -8.81
CA ARG A 143 -4.49 -9.24 -7.94
C ARG A 143 -3.03 -9.38 -8.34
N THR A 144 -2.78 -9.63 -9.62
CA THR A 144 -1.43 -9.85 -10.15
C THR A 144 -0.54 -8.63 -9.92
N GLU A 145 -1.02 -7.43 -10.24
CA GLU A 145 -0.28 -6.19 -10.05
C GLU A 145 0.00 -5.89 -8.57
N SER A 146 -0.95 -6.19 -7.71
CA SER A 146 -0.83 -5.93 -6.28
C SER A 146 0.09 -6.92 -5.57
N VAL A 147 0.11 -8.19 -6.01
CA VAL A 147 1.05 -9.20 -5.48
C VAL A 147 2.50 -8.80 -5.72
N LYS A 148 2.82 -8.18 -6.87
CA LYS A 148 4.18 -7.66 -7.15
C LYS A 148 4.63 -6.65 -6.08
N VAL A 149 3.70 -5.82 -5.59
CA VAL A 149 4.00 -4.85 -4.52
C VAL A 149 4.22 -5.53 -3.18
N LEU A 150 3.41 -6.54 -2.83
CA LEU A 150 3.61 -7.31 -1.60
C LEU A 150 4.94 -8.08 -1.61
N GLN A 151 5.32 -8.64 -2.76
CA GLN A 151 6.63 -9.27 -2.96
C GLN A 151 7.78 -8.28 -2.75
N LEU A 152 7.65 -7.06 -3.32
CA LEU A 152 8.62 -5.99 -3.12
C LEU A 152 8.74 -5.62 -1.64
N VAL A 153 7.63 -5.35 -0.95
CA VAL A 153 7.62 -4.99 0.47
C VAL A 153 8.25 -6.09 1.32
N ASN A 154 7.90 -7.35 1.09
CA ASN A 154 8.48 -8.49 1.80
C ASN A 154 10.00 -8.59 1.60
N ARG A 155 10.48 -8.40 0.36
CA ARG A 155 11.90 -8.38 0.04
C ARG A 155 12.62 -7.22 0.73
N MET A 156 12.06 -6.01 0.70
CA MET A 156 12.63 -4.83 1.33
C MET A 156 12.74 -5.00 2.85
N GLU A 157 11.73 -5.55 3.50
CA GLU A 157 11.76 -5.82 4.94
C GLU A 157 12.81 -6.87 5.32
N LYS A 158 12.98 -7.91 4.50
CA LYS A 158 14.07 -8.88 4.68
C LYS A 158 15.45 -8.25 4.51
N GLN A 159 15.57 -7.21 3.69
CA GLN A 159 16.80 -6.42 3.54
C GLN A 159 17.04 -5.43 4.68
N GLY A 160 16.16 -5.38 5.70
CA GLY A 160 16.29 -4.52 6.86
C GLY A 160 15.70 -3.11 6.67
N TYR A 161 14.95 -2.87 5.60
CA TYR A 161 14.17 -1.63 5.48
C TYR A 161 12.91 -1.70 6.32
N ARG A 162 12.39 -0.55 6.73
CA ARG A 162 11.07 -0.40 7.32
C ARG A 162 10.15 0.31 6.33
N VAL A 163 9.04 -0.32 5.98
CA VAL A 163 8.19 0.15 4.90
C VAL A 163 6.86 0.68 5.44
N ASN A 164 6.55 1.95 5.10
CA ASN A 164 5.18 2.45 5.10
C ASN A 164 4.57 2.10 3.74
N LEU A 165 3.40 1.45 3.74
CA LEU A 165 2.67 1.15 2.52
C LEU A 165 1.34 1.89 2.53
N ASN A 166 1.12 2.72 1.52
CA ASN A 166 -0.13 3.42 1.28
C ASN A 166 -0.75 2.94 -0.03
N VAL A 167 -2.06 2.92 -0.07
CA VAL A 167 -2.84 2.79 -1.30
C VAL A 167 -3.43 4.14 -1.67
N LEU A 168 -3.37 4.47 -2.94
CA LEU A 168 -3.85 5.72 -3.50
C LEU A 168 -5.00 5.45 -4.45
N PHE A 169 -6.08 6.18 -4.24
CA PHE A 169 -7.23 6.16 -5.13
C PHE A 169 -7.48 7.59 -5.62
N GLY A 170 -7.39 7.79 -6.91
CA GLY A 170 -7.60 9.08 -7.53
C GLY A 170 -8.69 9.01 -8.58
N SER A 171 -9.53 10.01 -8.59
CA SER A 171 -10.55 10.20 -9.59
C SER A 171 -10.48 11.61 -10.16
N GLU A 172 -10.55 11.71 -11.46
CA GLU A 172 -10.59 12.95 -12.20
C GLU A 172 -11.92 13.08 -12.94
N LYS A 173 -12.56 14.24 -12.76
CA LYS A 173 -13.69 14.67 -13.54
C LYS A 173 -13.59 16.18 -13.77
N ARG A 174 -14.33 16.99 -13.04
CA ARG A 174 -14.20 18.45 -13.03
C ARG A 174 -13.09 18.91 -12.08
N ASN A 175 -12.96 18.18 -10.99
CA ASN A 175 -11.90 18.30 -10.00
C ASN A 175 -11.20 16.95 -9.87
N THR A 176 -9.96 16.98 -9.40
CA THR A 176 -9.20 15.78 -9.04
C THR A 176 -9.37 15.49 -7.56
N SER A 177 -9.80 14.30 -7.21
CA SER A 177 -9.89 13.84 -5.81
C SER A 177 -8.96 12.67 -5.60
N ILE A 178 -8.03 12.78 -4.65
CA ILE A 178 -7.07 11.74 -4.29
C ILE A 178 -7.32 11.32 -2.84
N ILE A 179 -7.54 10.04 -2.64
CA ILE A 179 -7.64 9.42 -1.32
C ILE A 179 -6.39 8.60 -1.08
N LYS A 180 -5.66 8.88 0.00
CA LYS A 180 -4.49 8.16 0.46
C LYS A 180 -4.82 7.42 1.76
N VAL A 181 -4.64 6.10 1.76
CA VAL A 181 -4.91 5.27 2.94
C VAL A 181 -3.65 4.52 3.32
N ARG A 182 -3.17 4.69 4.55
CA ARG A 182 -2.06 3.88 5.07
C ARG A 182 -2.58 2.52 5.50
N ILE A 183 -2.10 1.48 4.81
CA ILE A 183 -2.48 0.09 5.08
C ILE A 183 -1.41 -0.67 5.88
N LYS A 184 -0.18 -0.13 5.94
CA LYS A 184 0.91 -0.66 6.74
C LYS A 184 1.82 0.46 7.25
N SER A 185 2.12 0.45 8.52
CA SER A 185 3.11 1.33 9.16
C SER A 185 4.51 0.70 9.13
N SER A 186 5.54 1.56 9.07
CA SER A 186 6.95 1.14 9.23
C SER A 186 7.26 0.54 10.61
N ALA A 187 6.42 0.79 11.62
CA ALA A 187 6.56 0.19 12.95
C ALA A 187 6.13 -1.28 13.01
N GLN A 188 5.39 -1.77 12.00
CA GLN A 188 4.83 -3.12 11.96
C GLN A 188 5.49 -3.93 10.85
N LYS A 189 5.63 -5.25 11.05
CA LYS A 189 5.99 -6.19 9.98
C LYS A 189 4.83 -6.34 9.00
N LEU A 190 5.14 -6.75 7.77
CA LEU A 190 4.13 -7.06 6.77
C LEU A 190 3.19 -8.16 7.28
N ASN A 191 1.92 -7.82 7.41
CA ASN A 191 0.83 -8.76 7.68
C ASN A 191 -0.03 -8.89 6.43
N ILE A 192 0.13 -9.99 5.70
CA ILE A 192 -0.58 -10.23 4.43
C ILE A 192 -2.08 -10.29 4.67
N LYS A 193 -2.57 -10.84 5.77
CA LYS A 193 -4.00 -10.92 6.09
C LYS A 193 -4.65 -9.52 6.14
N GLN A 194 -3.96 -8.56 6.74
CA GLN A 194 -4.48 -7.18 6.87
C GLN A 194 -4.25 -6.32 5.62
N THR A 195 -3.17 -6.57 4.87
CA THR A 195 -2.81 -5.76 3.70
C THR A 195 -3.40 -6.28 2.39
N ALA A 196 -3.83 -7.54 2.34
CA ALA A 196 -4.33 -8.16 1.11
C ALA A 196 -5.61 -7.48 0.61
N PHE A 197 -6.65 -7.39 1.44
CA PHE A 197 -7.91 -6.81 1.00
C PHE A 197 -7.76 -5.38 0.45
N PRO A 198 -7.18 -4.42 1.19
CA PRO A 198 -7.11 -3.03 0.73
C PRO A 198 -6.22 -2.84 -0.51
N LEU A 199 -5.30 -3.76 -0.79
CA LEU A 199 -4.40 -3.67 -1.93
C LEU A 199 -4.89 -4.45 -3.16
N VAL A 200 -5.52 -5.60 -2.94
CA VAL A 200 -5.74 -6.64 -3.96
C VAL A 200 -7.21 -6.79 -4.35
N HIS A 201 -8.13 -6.49 -3.42
CA HIS A 201 -9.55 -6.78 -3.64
C HIS A 201 -10.27 -5.63 -4.37
N PRO A 202 -11.01 -5.90 -5.46
CA PRO A 202 -11.69 -4.85 -6.23
C PRO A 202 -12.72 -4.06 -5.41
N SER A 203 -13.35 -4.66 -4.39
CA SER A 203 -14.28 -3.97 -3.51
C SER A 203 -13.66 -2.85 -2.70
N MET A 204 -12.34 -2.84 -2.51
CA MET A 204 -11.69 -1.69 -1.84
C MET A 204 -11.97 -0.40 -2.60
N LEU A 205 -11.77 -0.37 -3.91
CA LEU A 205 -12.12 0.79 -4.74
C LEU A 205 -13.65 0.88 -4.91
N ARG A 206 -14.27 -0.21 -5.37
CA ARG A 206 -15.62 -0.23 -5.95
C ARG A 206 -16.75 -0.19 -4.92
N ARG A 207 -16.41 -0.32 -3.60
CA ARG A 207 -17.36 -0.13 -2.49
C ARG A 207 -16.81 0.85 -1.47
N ILE A 208 -15.66 0.56 -0.87
CA ILE A 208 -15.14 1.35 0.26
C ILE A 208 -14.75 2.76 -0.17
N ILE A 209 -13.94 2.90 -1.20
CA ILE A 209 -13.50 4.23 -1.67
C ILE A 209 -14.63 5.01 -2.35
N PHE A 210 -15.50 4.33 -3.07
CA PHE A 210 -16.71 4.98 -3.61
C PHE A 210 -17.58 5.54 -2.48
N ALA A 211 -17.74 4.81 -1.37
CA ALA A 211 -18.46 5.31 -0.20
C ALA A 211 -17.77 6.54 0.44
N VAL A 212 -16.44 6.63 0.42
CA VAL A 212 -15.71 7.83 0.86
C VAL A 212 -16.01 9.00 -0.06
N TRP A 213 -15.97 8.81 -1.38
CA TRP A 213 -16.28 9.87 -2.34
C TRP A 213 -17.71 10.37 -2.21
N GLU A 214 -18.68 9.49 -1.97
CA GLU A 214 -20.09 9.85 -1.74
C GLU A 214 -20.29 10.73 -0.50
N ARG A 215 -19.35 10.72 0.43
CA ARG A 215 -19.33 11.49 1.68
C ARG A 215 -18.35 12.66 1.66
N SER A 216 -17.70 12.87 0.53
CA SER A 216 -16.69 13.92 0.36
C SER A 216 -17.30 15.14 -0.33
N GLU A 217 -17.14 16.30 0.28
CA GLU A 217 -17.71 17.57 -0.18
C GLU A 217 -17.27 17.91 -1.61
N GLU A 218 -15.98 17.73 -1.89
CA GLU A 218 -15.40 17.95 -3.21
C GLU A 218 -16.06 17.14 -4.34
N CYS A 219 -16.60 15.97 -4.01
CA CYS A 219 -17.26 15.11 -4.98
C CYS A 219 -18.74 15.48 -5.20
N SER A 220 -19.38 16.07 -4.19
CA SER A 220 -20.78 16.52 -4.32
C SER A 220 -20.94 17.65 -5.36
N TYR A 221 -19.93 18.51 -5.49
CA TYR A 221 -19.92 19.61 -6.46
C TYR A 221 -19.29 19.26 -7.83
N SER A 222 -18.62 18.12 -7.93
CA SER A 222 -17.83 17.79 -9.13
C SER A 222 -18.60 17.02 -10.20
N GLY A 223 -19.91 16.84 -10.04
CA GLY A 223 -20.75 16.13 -10.99
C GLY A 223 -20.50 14.61 -11.04
N PHE A 224 -20.12 14.00 -9.93
CA PHE A 224 -20.00 12.54 -9.75
C PHE A 224 -21.34 11.82 -9.90
N GLU A 225 -22.44 12.54 -10.09
CA GLU A 225 -23.79 12.00 -10.28
C GLU A 225 -23.89 10.96 -11.41
N MET A 226 -23.06 11.13 -12.44
CA MET A 226 -23.00 10.24 -13.61
C MET A 226 -21.90 9.17 -13.50
N GLY A 227 -21.39 8.87 -12.31
CA GLY A 227 -20.31 7.92 -12.05
C GLY A 227 -19.12 8.53 -11.30
N TYR A 228 -18.18 7.69 -10.89
CA TYR A 228 -17.08 8.09 -10.00
C TYR A 228 -15.87 8.68 -10.72
N GLY A 229 -16.03 9.20 -11.94
CA GLY A 229 -14.96 9.80 -12.73
C GLY A 229 -14.06 8.79 -13.42
N ARG A 230 -12.86 9.25 -13.80
CA ARG A 230 -11.82 8.44 -14.44
C ARG A 230 -10.62 8.33 -13.50
N PRO A 231 -9.88 7.21 -13.52
CA PRO A 231 -8.61 7.13 -12.81
C PRO A 231 -7.68 8.28 -13.19
N CYS A 232 -7.07 8.91 -12.19
CA CYS A 232 -6.05 9.94 -12.42
C CYS A 232 -4.78 9.36 -13.05
N GLY A 233 -4.03 10.18 -13.78
CA GLY A 233 -2.70 9.85 -14.24
C GLY A 233 -1.63 9.92 -13.11
N ALA A 234 -0.42 9.47 -13.42
CA ALA A 234 0.68 9.49 -12.44
C ALA A 234 1.12 10.91 -12.05
N TYR A 235 0.85 11.89 -12.90
CA TYR A 235 1.22 13.29 -12.66
C TYR A 235 0.46 13.88 -11.46
N GLU A 236 -0.85 13.69 -11.39
CA GLU A 236 -1.71 14.17 -10.31
C GLU A 236 -1.30 13.54 -8.97
N TYR A 237 -1.01 12.23 -8.97
CA TYR A 237 -0.53 11.56 -7.76
C TYR A 237 0.81 12.09 -7.28
N LYS A 238 1.75 12.41 -8.19
CA LYS A 238 3.05 12.96 -7.81
C LYS A 238 2.94 14.29 -7.10
N GLN A 239 1.97 15.13 -7.47
CA GLN A 239 1.72 16.41 -6.78
C GLN A 239 1.21 16.22 -5.35
N ALA A 240 0.49 15.12 -5.07
CA ALA A 240 -0.04 14.80 -3.74
C ALA A 240 0.97 14.10 -2.81
N LEU A 241 2.20 13.87 -3.25
CA LEU A 241 3.19 13.08 -2.52
C LEU A 241 4.47 13.87 -2.25
N ASN A 242 5.20 13.46 -1.21
CA ASN A 242 6.44 14.12 -0.83
C ASN A 242 7.62 13.63 -1.68
N LYS A 243 8.61 14.50 -1.87
CA LYS A 243 9.88 14.12 -2.47
C LYS A 243 10.54 12.98 -1.69
N GLY A 244 11.13 12.02 -2.42
CA GLY A 244 11.77 10.85 -1.84
C GLY A 244 10.83 9.69 -1.49
N GLU A 245 9.51 9.85 -1.60
CA GLU A 245 8.55 8.74 -1.59
C GLU A 245 8.57 7.99 -2.93
N TYR A 246 8.05 6.78 -2.95
CA TYR A 246 7.97 5.94 -4.14
C TYR A 246 6.52 5.83 -4.60
N LEU A 247 6.27 6.05 -5.90
CA LEU A 247 4.96 5.94 -6.51
C LEU A 247 4.95 4.77 -7.50
N ILE A 248 4.25 3.71 -7.18
CA ILE A 248 4.08 2.54 -8.04
C ILE A 248 2.77 2.68 -8.83
N PRO A 249 2.80 2.69 -10.17
CA PRO A 249 1.61 2.82 -11.01
C PRO A 249 0.64 1.65 -10.82
N ALA A 250 -0.62 1.84 -11.25
CA ALA A 250 -1.67 0.83 -11.14
C ALA A 250 -1.30 -0.45 -11.90
N GLU A 251 -0.84 -0.30 -13.14
CA GLU A 251 -0.36 -1.39 -13.99
C GLU A 251 1.15 -1.25 -14.21
N LEU A 252 1.86 -2.36 -14.19
CA LEU A 252 3.30 -2.44 -14.34
C LEU A 252 3.61 -3.20 -15.62
N SER A 253 4.47 -2.65 -16.45
CA SER A 253 5.01 -3.34 -17.63
C SER A 253 5.93 -4.51 -17.27
N GLU A 254 6.54 -4.47 -16.09
CA GLU A 254 7.48 -5.46 -15.59
C GLU A 254 6.74 -6.63 -14.91
N LYS A 255 7.22 -7.85 -15.10
CA LYS A 255 6.70 -9.04 -14.38
C LYS A 255 6.98 -8.98 -12.87
N GLU A 256 8.00 -8.23 -12.48
CA GLU A 256 8.47 -8.08 -11.11
C GLU A 256 9.14 -6.71 -10.93
N ILE A 257 8.95 -6.08 -9.77
CA ILE A 257 9.64 -4.83 -9.44
C ILE A 257 11.04 -5.19 -8.93
N THR A 258 12.04 -5.12 -9.79
CA THR A 258 13.43 -5.43 -9.44
C THR A 258 14.15 -4.23 -8.85
N ASP A 259 13.89 -3.03 -9.36
CA ASP A 259 14.50 -1.78 -8.95
C ASP A 259 13.43 -0.76 -8.54
N ILE A 260 13.36 -0.45 -7.25
CA ILE A 260 12.40 0.51 -6.72
C ILE A 260 12.79 1.98 -7.02
N GLU A 261 14.08 2.27 -7.23
CA GLU A 261 14.54 3.65 -7.44
C GLU A 261 13.94 4.28 -8.71
N LYS A 262 13.52 3.47 -9.69
CA LYS A 262 12.78 3.94 -10.87
C LYS A 262 11.45 4.64 -10.54
N TYR A 263 10.87 4.34 -9.38
CA TYR A 263 9.57 4.85 -8.94
C TYR A 263 9.69 5.98 -7.93
N LYS A 264 10.90 6.47 -7.69
CA LYS A 264 11.16 7.55 -6.74
C LYS A 264 10.65 8.89 -7.25
N ILE A 265 10.04 9.64 -6.36
CA ILE A 265 9.61 11.02 -6.62
C ILE A 265 10.78 11.96 -6.33
N ASN A 266 11.20 12.70 -7.35
CA ASN A 266 12.31 13.65 -7.30
C ASN A 266 11.89 15.04 -6.81
#